data_0223c0351638977c995112068391f503
#
_entry.id   0223c0351638977c995112068391f503
#
_cell.length_a   1.000
_cell.length_b   1.000
_cell.length_c   1.000
_cell.angle_alpha   90.00
_cell.angle_beta   90.00
_cell.angle_gamma   90.00
#
_symmetry.space_group_name_H-M   'P 1'
#
loop_
_entity.id
_entity.type
_entity.pdbx_description
1 polymer ?
#
loop_
_entity_poly.entity_id
_entity_poly.type
_entity_poly.pdbx_seq_one_letter_code
_entity_poly.pdbx_strand_id
1 'polypeptide(L)'
;MKLSEEVKNKIIEILDSDYFKNSLYVDANGKELGKAKRDELGQFYTPGKICIKMIEKFKWDTLSGKNILDPTVGSGNLLIACLIAGADSDKIFGNEYDADVIPTCINRINKACDILGKPHIQDWQIHQGNALIPDCLTEFGPEYDDTILKELLKKRWCLKGGWMDNPEHYKEAEQIDLFGGYFNE
;
A
#
# COMPACT_ATOMS: atom_id res chain seq x y z
N MET A 1 -6.62 15.74 0.59
CA MET A 1 -5.32 16.37 0.26
C MET A 1 -5.28 16.69 -1.22
N LYS A 2 -4.67 17.82 -1.64
CA LYS A 2 -4.51 18.14 -3.06
C LYS A 2 -3.00 18.17 -3.37
N LEU A 3 -2.56 17.34 -4.31
CA LEU A 3 -1.17 17.31 -4.73
C LEU A 3 -0.85 18.45 -5.71
N SER A 4 0.35 19.03 -5.59
CA SER A 4 0.84 19.96 -6.61
C SER A 4 1.12 19.23 -7.93
N GLU A 5 1.08 19.94 -9.05
CA GLU A 5 1.40 19.35 -10.36
C GLU A 5 2.84 18.81 -10.42
N GLU A 6 3.78 19.46 -9.72
CA GLU A 6 5.15 19.00 -9.59
C GLU A 6 5.22 17.60 -8.94
N VAL A 7 4.51 17.40 -7.82
CA VAL A 7 4.46 16.10 -7.13
C VAL A 7 3.79 15.04 -8.00
N LYS A 8 2.69 15.37 -8.68
CA LYS A 8 2.02 14.45 -9.61
C LYS A 8 2.93 14.02 -10.74
N ASN A 9 3.62 14.97 -11.36
CA ASN A 9 4.56 14.68 -12.44
C ASN A 9 5.71 13.81 -11.95
N LYS A 10 6.26 14.08 -10.75
CA LYS A 10 7.30 13.27 -10.14
C LYS A 10 6.84 11.84 -9.83
N ILE A 11 5.59 11.63 -9.38
CA ILE A 11 5.02 10.29 -9.20
C ILE A 11 5.00 9.53 -10.52
N ILE A 12 4.50 10.17 -11.59
CA ILE A 12 4.42 9.53 -12.91
C ILE A 12 5.83 9.26 -13.45
N GLU A 13 6.74 10.22 -13.38
CA GLU A 13 8.12 10.09 -13.85
C GLU A 13 8.84 8.90 -13.18
N ILE A 14 8.78 8.81 -11.87
CA ILE A 14 9.46 7.73 -11.13
C ILE A 14 8.81 6.39 -11.42
N LEU A 15 7.49 6.25 -11.27
CA LEU A 15 6.80 4.97 -11.47
C LEU A 15 6.80 4.50 -12.93
N ASP A 16 6.93 5.42 -13.88
CA ASP A 16 7.01 5.13 -15.31
C ASP A 16 8.45 4.96 -15.83
N SER A 17 9.45 5.17 -14.99
CA SER A 17 10.85 4.94 -15.36
C SER A 17 11.14 3.45 -15.60
N ASP A 18 12.18 3.16 -16.38
CA ASP A 18 12.53 1.80 -16.79
C ASP A 18 12.70 0.84 -15.61
N TYR A 19 13.40 1.27 -14.54
CA TYR A 19 13.58 0.44 -13.35
C TYR A 19 12.24 0.04 -12.73
N PHE A 20 11.36 1.01 -12.49
CA PHE A 20 10.08 0.75 -11.81
C PHE A 20 9.09 -0.01 -12.68
N LYS A 21 9.07 0.20 -13.99
CA LYS A 21 8.26 -0.59 -14.92
C LYS A 21 8.74 -2.03 -15.03
N ASN A 22 10.04 -2.22 -15.24
CA ASN A 22 10.61 -3.54 -15.48
C ASN A 22 10.61 -4.42 -14.21
N SER A 23 10.60 -3.81 -13.03
CA SER A 23 10.53 -4.52 -11.74
C SER A 23 9.11 -4.81 -11.25
N LEU A 24 8.05 -4.47 -12.01
CA LEU A 24 6.67 -4.70 -11.56
C LEU A 24 6.30 -6.18 -11.39
N TYR A 25 6.80 -7.03 -12.28
CA TYR A 25 6.37 -8.41 -12.40
C TYR A 25 7.54 -9.39 -12.31
N VAL A 26 8.47 -9.13 -11.41
CA VAL A 26 9.63 -9.99 -11.19
C VAL A 26 9.71 -10.45 -9.73
N ASP A 27 10.25 -11.65 -9.51
CA ASP A 27 10.58 -12.16 -8.18
C ASP A 27 11.88 -11.53 -7.64
N ALA A 28 12.29 -11.94 -6.44
CA ALA A 28 13.52 -11.48 -5.80
C ALA A 28 14.80 -11.72 -6.63
N ASN A 29 14.77 -12.68 -7.56
CA ASN A 29 15.90 -13.03 -8.44
C ASN A 29 15.82 -12.32 -9.79
N GLY A 30 14.84 -11.43 -10.00
CA GLY A 30 14.61 -10.74 -11.26
C GLY A 30 13.94 -11.62 -12.33
N LYS A 31 13.42 -12.80 -11.96
CA LYS A 31 12.69 -13.67 -12.87
C LYS A 31 11.26 -13.17 -13.03
N GLU A 32 10.79 -13.08 -14.26
CA GLU A 32 9.42 -12.65 -14.56
C GLU A 32 8.38 -13.60 -13.93
N LEU A 33 7.43 -13.04 -13.20
CA LEU A 33 6.27 -13.76 -12.67
C LEU A 33 5.34 -14.15 -13.82
N GLY A 34 5.10 -15.44 -13.98
CA GLY A 34 4.29 -15.97 -15.06
C GLY A 34 2.88 -15.36 -15.10
N LYS A 35 2.38 -15.06 -16.29
CA LYS A 35 1.05 -14.46 -16.48
C LYS A 35 -0.04 -15.30 -15.82
N ALA A 36 0.01 -16.63 -15.94
CA ALA A 36 -0.97 -17.52 -15.32
C ALA A 36 -1.04 -17.35 -13.80
N LYS A 37 0.10 -17.25 -13.11
CA LYS A 37 0.15 -17.02 -11.66
C LYS A 37 -0.44 -15.66 -11.30
N ARG A 38 -0.11 -14.61 -12.08
CA ARG A 38 -0.65 -13.25 -11.87
C ARG A 38 -2.16 -13.18 -12.03
N ASP A 39 -2.67 -13.85 -13.09
CA ASP A 39 -4.11 -13.89 -13.36
C ASP A 39 -4.85 -14.69 -12.27
N GLU A 40 -4.27 -15.80 -11.78
CA GLU A 40 -4.81 -16.60 -10.68
C GLU A 40 -4.88 -15.83 -9.36
N LEU A 41 -3.84 -15.05 -9.05
CA LEU A 41 -3.76 -14.26 -7.82
C LEU A 41 -4.41 -12.86 -7.95
N GLY A 42 -4.91 -12.49 -9.13
CA GLY A 42 -5.49 -11.17 -9.39
C GLY A 42 -4.47 -10.03 -9.23
N GLN A 43 -3.19 -10.27 -9.55
CA GLN A 43 -2.11 -9.31 -9.36
C GLN A 43 -2.14 -8.22 -10.44
N PHE A 44 -2.87 -7.15 -10.18
CA PHE A 44 -2.89 -5.93 -10.99
C PHE A 44 -2.31 -4.78 -10.19
N TYR A 45 -1.14 -4.30 -10.62
CA TYR A 45 -0.45 -3.23 -9.91
C TYR A 45 -1.03 -1.85 -10.25
N THR A 46 -1.29 -1.07 -9.22
CA THR A 46 -1.94 0.23 -9.33
C THR A 46 -1.07 1.20 -10.14
N PRO A 47 -1.56 1.73 -11.28
CA PRO A 47 -0.81 2.71 -12.07
C PRO A 47 -0.62 4.03 -11.32
N GLY A 48 0.45 4.77 -11.63
CA GLY A 48 0.77 6.05 -10.97
C GLY A 48 -0.38 7.08 -10.99
N LYS A 49 -1.13 7.16 -12.08
CA LYS A 49 -2.31 8.04 -12.19
C LYS A 49 -3.42 7.67 -11.20
N ILE A 50 -3.57 6.39 -10.88
CA ILE A 50 -4.55 5.91 -9.91
C ILE A 50 -4.02 6.17 -8.49
N CYS A 51 -2.72 5.92 -8.22
CA CYS A 51 -2.10 6.27 -6.95
C CYS A 51 -2.31 7.75 -6.59
N ILE A 52 -2.14 8.66 -7.56
CA ILE A 52 -2.41 10.10 -7.38
C ILE A 52 -3.86 10.33 -6.94
N LYS A 53 -4.84 9.74 -7.66
CA LYS A 53 -6.25 9.87 -7.31
C LYS A 53 -6.57 9.34 -5.91
N MET A 54 -5.97 8.22 -5.52
CA MET A 54 -6.14 7.63 -4.18
C MET A 54 -5.58 8.56 -3.11
N ILE A 55 -4.37 9.08 -3.29
CA ILE A 55 -3.74 10.02 -2.34
C ILE A 55 -4.57 11.30 -2.21
N GLU A 56 -5.10 11.84 -3.30
CA GLU A 56 -5.94 13.05 -3.26
C GLU A 56 -7.28 12.84 -2.53
N LYS A 57 -7.71 11.59 -2.31
CA LYS A 57 -8.89 11.26 -1.48
C LYS A 57 -8.59 11.30 0.02
N PHE A 58 -7.35 11.26 0.45
CA PHE A 58 -7.04 11.39 1.86
C PHE A 58 -7.53 12.73 2.41
N LYS A 59 -8.16 12.69 3.59
CA LYS A 59 -8.68 13.89 4.27
C LYS A 59 -7.61 14.68 5.03
N TRP A 60 -6.34 14.29 4.89
CA TRP A 60 -5.20 14.96 5.53
C TRP A 60 -4.64 16.06 4.63
N ASP A 61 -4.07 17.08 5.24
CA ASP A 61 -3.37 18.16 4.51
C ASP A 61 -1.94 17.75 4.11
N THR A 62 -1.34 16.82 4.85
CA THR A 62 -0.01 16.27 4.61
C THR A 62 0.04 14.78 4.97
N LEU A 63 0.94 14.04 4.33
CA LEU A 63 1.24 12.64 4.67
C LEU A 63 2.35 12.52 5.72
N SER A 64 3.15 13.57 5.93
CA SER A 64 4.19 13.56 6.95
C SER A 64 3.59 13.34 8.34
N GLY A 65 4.22 12.48 9.13
CA GLY A 65 3.76 12.08 10.46
C GLY A 65 2.57 11.12 10.49
N LYS A 66 2.07 10.66 9.34
CA LYS A 66 0.91 9.74 9.26
C LYS A 66 1.34 8.32 9.03
N ASN A 67 0.78 7.39 9.82
CA ASN A 67 0.90 5.96 9.53
C ASN A 67 0.03 5.62 8.32
N ILE A 68 0.66 5.03 7.29
CA ILE A 68 0.03 4.67 6.03
C ILE A 68 0.16 3.16 5.84
N LEU A 69 -0.96 2.47 5.69
CA LEU A 69 -1.00 1.05 5.41
C LEU A 69 -1.60 0.79 4.03
N ASP A 70 -0.92 -0.01 3.23
CA ASP A 70 -1.49 -0.65 2.05
C ASP A 70 -1.72 -2.14 2.35
N PRO A 71 -2.96 -2.59 2.52
CA PRO A 71 -3.26 -3.98 2.89
C PRO A 71 -3.02 -4.99 1.77
N THR A 72 -2.78 -4.51 0.55
CA THR A 72 -2.53 -5.32 -0.65
C THR A 72 -1.42 -4.68 -1.47
N VAL A 73 -0.26 -4.53 -0.84
CA VAL A 73 0.81 -3.62 -1.31
C VAL A 73 1.38 -4.00 -2.68
N GLY A 74 1.32 -5.27 -3.07
CA GLY A 74 1.87 -5.76 -4.32
C GLY A 74 3.32 -5.35 -4.50
N SER A 75 3.65 -4.72 -5.62
CA SER A 75 5.00 -4.21 -5.90
C SER A 75 5.31 -2.84 -5.27
N GLY A 76 4.42 -2.30 -4.42
CA GLY A 76 4.65 -1.08 -3.64
C GLY A 76 4.30 0.24 -4.32
N ASN A 77 3.66 0.26 -5.48
CA ASN A 77 3.42 1.49 -6.24
C ASN A 77 2.70 2.59 -5.43
N LEU A 78 1.68 2.22 -4.65
CA LEU A 78 0.94 3.20 -3.84
C LEU A 78 1.81 3.77 -2.72
N LEU A 79 2.57 2.93 -2.01
CA LEU A 79 3.47 3.39 -0.95
C LEU A 79 4.59 4.26 -1.50
N ILE A 80 5.15 3.91 -2.67
CA ILE A 80 6.14 4.74 -3.39
C ILE A 80 5.54 6.11 -3.73
N ALA A 81 4.33 6.15 -4.25
CA ALA A 81 3.64 7.40 -4.54
C ALA A 81 3.39 8.23 -3.26
N CYS A 82 3.06 7.59 -2.13
CA CYS A 82 2.93 8.25 -0.84
C CYS A 82 4.27 8.85 -0.36
N LEU A 83 5.40 8.13 -0.53
CA LEU A 83 6.74 8.66 -0.20
C LEU A 83 7.08 9.90 -1.00
N ILE A 84 6.78 9.90 -2.32
CA ILE A 84 6.98 11.05 -3.21
C ILE A 84 6.07 12.21 -2.77
N ALA A 85 4.86 11.92 -2.32
CA ALA A 85 3.91 12.90 -1.82
C ALA A 85 4.20 13.39 -0.38
N GLY A 86 5.33 12.97 0.21
CA GLY A 86 5.82 13.48 1.49
C GLY A 86 5.61 12.58 2.70
N ALA A 87 5.19 11.32 2.52
CA ALA A 87 5.13 10.36 3.62
C ALA A 87 6.53 10.06 4.19
N ASP A 88 6.59 9.74 5.47
CA ASP A 88 7.81 9.32 6.14
C ASP A 88 8.02 7.81 5.91
N SER A 89 9.26 7.39 5.62
CA SER A 89 9.54 5.98 5.28
C SER A 89 9.38 5.03 6.46
N ASP A 90 9.56 5.50 7.68
CA ASP A 90 9.34 4.75 8.92
C ASP A 90 7.84 4.61 9.29
N LYS A 91 6.95 5.26 8.53
CA LYS A 91 5.50 5.29 8.78
C LYS A 91 4.66 4.72 7.64
N ILE A 92 5.29 4.04 6.70
CA ILE A 92 4.59 3.29 5.64
C ILE A 92 4.66 1.80 5.92
N PHE A 93 3.56 1.10 5.69
CA PHE A 93 3.42 -0.32 5.97
C PHE A 93 2.65 -0.98 4.84
N GLY A 94 2.97 -2.25 4.56
CA GLY A 94 2.29 -3.03 3.55
C GLY A 94 2.01 -4.44 4.01
N ASN A 95 0.96 -5.05 3.44
CA ASN A 95 0.73 -6.47 3.55
C ASN A 95 0.61 -7.05 2.14
N GLU A 96 1.22 -8.21 1.92
CA GLU A 96 1.19 -8.92 0.64
C GLU A 96 0.96 -10.41 0.87
N TYR A 97 0.07 -10.98 0.07
CA TYR A 97 -0.24 -12.42 0.14
C TYR A 97 0.85 -13.28 -0.51
N ASP A 98 1.38 -12.83 -1.65
CA ASP A 98 2.39 -13.56 -2.42
C ASP A 98 3.80 -13.26 -1.88
N ALA A 99 4.38 -14.24 -1.17
CA ALA A 99 5.74 -14.15 -0.62
C ALA A 99 6.81 -13.81 -1.68
N ASP A 100 6.63 -14.24 -2.93
CA ASP A 100 7.61 -14.02 -4.00
C ASP A 100 7.71 -12.54 -4.41
N VAL A 101 6.67 -11.75 -4.12
CA VAL A 101 6.61 -10.32 -4.46
C VAL A 101 7.24 -9.43 -3.39
N ILE A 102 7.27 -9.87 -2.13
CA ILE A 102 7.69 -9.06 -0.99
C ILE A 102 9.12 -8.51 -1.14
N PRO A 103 10.15 -9.32 -1.48
CA PRO A 103 11.50 -8.79 -1.64
C PRO A 103 11.58 -7.73 -2.76
N THR A 104 10.84 -7.93 -3.83
CA THR A 104 10.76 -6.94 -4.92
C THR A 104 10.08 -5.67 -4.46
N CYS A 105 9.00 -5.76 -3.69
CA CYS A 105 8.31 -4.61 -3.08
C CYS A 105 9.28 -3.79 -2.22
N ILE A 106 9.99 -4.43 -1.29
CA ILE A 106 10.99 -3.78 -0.41
C ILE A 106 12.09 -3.11 -1.23
N ASN A 107 12.67 -3.82 -2.21
CA ASN A 107 13.73 -3.27 -3.07
C ASN A 107 13.25 -2.04 -3.86
N ARG A 108 12.04 -2.05 -4.37
CA ARG A 108 11.44 -0.92 -5.10
C ARG A 108 11.20 0.28 -4.19
N ILE A 109 10.66 0.05 -3.00
CA ILE A 109 10.43 1.12 -2.01
C ILE A 109 11.78 1.72 -1.60
N ASN A 110 12.79 0.89 -1.29
CA ASN A 110 14.13 1.37 -0.92
C ASN A 110 14.80 2.13 -2.05
N LYS A 111 14.63 1.70 -3.30
CA LYS A 111 15.10 2.46 -4.47
C LYS A 111 14.42 3.84 -4.58
N ALA A 112 13.15 3.93 -4.27
CA ALA A 112 12.46 5.21 -4.20
C ALA A 112 12.98 6.08 -3.04
N CYS A 113 13.27 5.47 -1.89
CA CYS A 113 13.91 6.16 -0.76
C CYS A 113 15.26 6.75 -1.15
N ASP A 114 16.12 6.00 -1.89
CA ASP A 114 17.40 6.52 -2.41
C ASP A 114 17.20 7.77 -3.28
N ILE A 115 16.25 7.71 -4.23
CA ILE A 115 15.94 8.84 -5.13
C ILE A 115 15.44 10.07 -4.36
N LEU A 116 14.75 9.83 -3.23
CA LEU A 116 14.14 10.88 -2.41
C LEU A 116 15.04 11.36 -1.27
N GLY A 117 16.21 10.72 -1.05
CA GLY A 117 17.08 11.01 0.08
C GLY A 117 16.44 10.64 1.43
N LYS A 118 15.58 9.63 1.46
CA LYS A 118 14.90 9.13 2.67
C LYS A 118 15.61 7.86 3.21
N PRO A 119 15.48 7.57 4.52
CA PRO A 119 15.91 6.30 5.07
C PRO A 119 15.20 5.12 4.40
N HIS A 120 15.88 3.97 4.30
CA HIS A 120 15.26 2.72 3.85
C HIS A 120 14.20 2.25 4.85
N ILE A 121 13.20 1.54 4.34
CA ILE A 121 12.25 0.82 5.19
C ILE A 121 12.93 -0.42 5.79
N GLN A 122 12.37 -0.91 6.90
CA GLN A 122 12.75 -2.18 7.49
C GLN A 122 11.90 -3.31 6.88
N ASP A 123 12.47 -4.52 6.80
CA ASP A 123 11.79 -5.66 6.16
C ASP A 123 10.43 -5.97 6.81
N TRP A 124 10.31 -5.81 8.12
CA TRP A 124 9.07 -6.04 8.87
C TRP A 124 7.94 -5.05 8.55
N GLN A 125 8.23 -3.93 7.87
CA GLN A 125 7.19 -2.99 7.44
C GLN A 125 6.35 -3.55 6.27
N ILE A 126 6.85 -4.59 5.59
CA ILE A 126 6.10 -5.32 4.56
C ILE A 126 5.86 -6.74 5.07
N HIS A 127 4.64 -6.98 5.51
CA HIS A 127 4.22 -8.25 6.10
C HIS A 127 3.69 -9.21 5.03
N GLN A 128 4.00 -10.51 5.21
CA GLN A 128 3.38 -11.56 4.41
C GLN A 128 2.10 -12.02 5.10
N GLY A 129 0.97 -11.93 4.43
CA GLY A 129 -0.27 -12.44 4.99
C GLY A 129 -1.47 -12.17 4.10
N ASN A 130 -2.58 -12.79 4.47
CA ASN A 130 -3.86 -12.50 3.84
C ASN A 130 -4.57 -11.39 4.63
N ALA A 131 -4.66 -10.21 4.04
CA ALA A 131 -5.31 -9.04 4.67
C ALA A 131 -6.79 -9.28 5.04
N LEU A 132 -7.41 -10.32 4.50
CA LEU A 132 -8.78 -10.72 4.79
C LEU A 132 -8.88 -11.69 6.00
N ILE A 133 -7.76 -12.10 6.58
CA ILE A 133 -7.73 -13.03 7.72
C ILE A 133 -7.27 -12.28 8.97
N PRO A 134 -7.98 -12.39 10.11
CA PRO A 134 -7.63 -11.70 11.35
C PRO A 134 -6.20 -11.95 11.84
N ASP A 135 -5.66 -13.14 11.57
CA ASP A 135 -4.33 -13.55 12.03
C ASP A 135 -3.20 -12.69 11.42
N CYS A 136 -3.39 -12.12 10.23
CA CYS A 136 -2.43 -11.16 9.67
C CYS A 136 -2.23 -9.91 10.55
N LEU A 137 -3.14 -9.67 11.50
CA LEU A 137 -3.08 -8.56 12.44
C LEU A 137 -2.22 -8.85 13.67
N THR A 138 -1.95 -10.13 13.96
CA THR A 138 -1.23 -10.55 15.17
C THR A 138 0.26 -10.72 14.93
N GLU A 139 0.68 -10.76 13.66
CA GLU A 139 2.05 -11.09 13.26
C GLU A 139 2.91 -9.87 12.88
N PHE A 140 2.38 -8.66 12.95
CA PHE A 140 3.23 -7.46 12.94
C PHE A 140 4.15 -7.55 14.15
N GLY A 141 5.45 -7.62 13.91
CA GLY A 141 6.47 -8.00 14.88
C GLY A 141 6.38 -7.29 16.23
N PRO A 142 7.02 -7.83 17.26
CA PRO A 142 6.88 -7.38 18.66
C PRO A 142 7.31 -5.93 18.91
N GLU A 143 8.01 -5.32 17.99
CA GLU A 143 8.46 -3.93 18.08
C GLU A 143 7.38 -2.92 17.64
N TYR A 144 6.30 -3.41 17.07
CA TYR A 144 5.18 -2.59 16.65
C TYR A 144 4.08 -2.66 17.71
N ASP A 145 4.20 -1.87 18.75
CA ASP A 145 3.07 -1.60 19.66
C ASP A 145 2.04 -0.77 18.92
N ASP A 146 1.35 -1.46 18.01
CA ASP A 146 0.41 -0.83 17.14
C ASP A 146 -1.02 -1.16 17.49
N THR A 147 -1.37 -0.72 18.68
CA THR A 147 -2.78 -0.65 19.07
C THR A 147 -3.59 0.11 18.02
N ILE A 148 -3.01 1.13 17.39
CA ILE A 148 -3.68 1.95 16.37
C ILE A 148 -3.84 1.18 15.07
N LEU A 149 -2.79 0.52 14.57
CA LEU A 149 -2.89 -0.29 13.35
C LEU A 149 -3.79 -1.51 13.56
N LYS A 150 -3.63 -2.22 14.68
CA LYS A 150 -4.52 -3.30 15.08
C LYS A 150 -5.97 -2.85 15.18
N GLU A 151 -6.23 -1.68 15.75
CA GLU A 151 -7.57 -1.11 15.79
C GLU A 151 -8.08 -0.65 14.43
N LEU A 152 -7.25 -0.03 13.60
CA LEU A 152 -7.61 0.36 12.24
C LEU A 152 -7.92 -0.87 11.39
N LEU A 153 -7.10 -1.90 11.48
CA LEU A 153 -7.34 -3.16 10.77
C LEU A 153 -8.56 -3.88 11.32
N LYS A 154 -8.73 -4.00 12.63
CA LYS A 154 -9.95 -4.56 13.24
C LYS A 154 -11.20 -3.81 12.83
N LYS A 155 -11.19 -2.49 12.83
CA LYS A 155 -12.35 -1.66 12.47
C LYS A 155 -12.65 -1.67 10.99
N ARG A 156 -11.66 -1.83 10.12
CA ARG A 156 -11.81 -1.64 8.66
C ARG A 156 -11.76 -2.92 7.84
N TRP A 157 -11.02 -3.93 8.30
CA TRP A 157 -10.73 -5.12 7.50
C TRP A 157 -11.00 -6.42 8.22
N CYS A 158 -11.38 -6.37 9.50
CA CYS A 158 -11.58 -7.55 10.29
C CYS A 158 -12.92 -8.24 9.99
N LEU A 159 -12.82 -9.51 9.72
CA LEU A 159 -13.83 -10.30 9.05
C LEU A 159 -14.80 -10.99 9.99
N LYS A 160 -14.46 -11.23 11.24
CA LYS A 160 -15.34 -11.94 12.17
C LYS A 160 -15.68 -11.05 13.37
N GLY A 161 -16.91 -10.57 13.40
CA GLY A 161 -17.34 -9.56 14.38
C GLY A 161 -16.67 -8.21 14.14
N GLY A 162 -16.04 -8.01 12.97
CA GLY A 162 -15.38 -6.80 12.54
C GLY A 162 -16.25 -5.96 11.63
N TRP A 163 -15.60 -5.09 10.93
CA TRP A 163 -16.22 -4.04 10.13
C TRP A 163 -17.17 -4.56 9.03
N MET A 164 -16.82 -5.67 8.38
CA MET A 164 -17.64 -6.27 7.32
C MET A 164 -18.91 -6.96 7.84
N ASP A 165 -18.96 -7.31 9.13
CA ASP A 165 -20.11 -8.00 9.72
C ASP A 165 -21.10 -7.04 10.37
N ASN A 166 -20.77 -5.76 10.52
CA ASN A 166 -21.63 -4.78 11.17
C ASN A 166 -22.14 -3.73 10.17
N PRO A 167 -23.43 -3.78 9.79
CA PRO A 167 -24.04 -2.83 8.84
C PRO A 167 -23.90 -1.36 9.24
N GLU A 168 -23.76 -1.07 10.54
CA GLU A 168 -23.56 0.30 11.03
C GLU A 168 -22.21 0.88 10.60
N HIS A 169 -21.21 0.03 10.40
CA HIS A 169 -19.90 0.45 9.96
C HIS A 169 -19.87 0.86 8.48
N TYR A 170 -20.83 0.40 7.67
CA TYR A 170 -20.95 0.85 6.28
C TYR A 170 -21.38 2.32 6.20
N LYS A 171 -22.13 2.81 7.18
CA LYS A 171 -22.52 4.23 7.25
C LYS A 171 -21.34 5.14 7.57
N GLU A 172 -20.38 4.66 8.38
CA GLU A 172 -19.12 5.37 8.66
C GLU A 172 -18.15 5.29 7.47
N ALA A 173 -18.23 4.23 6.65
CA ALA A 173 -17.41 4.07 5.44
C ALA A 173 -17.76 5.06 4.34
N GLU A 174 -19.01 5.49 4.25
CA GLU A 174 -19.40 6.57 3.32
C GLU A 174 -18.59 7.84 3.55
N GLN A 175 -18.02 8.03 4.75
CA GLN A 175 -17.11 9.15 5.05
C GLN A 175 -15.68 8.90 4.61
N ILE A 176 -15.30 7.65 4.27
CA ILE A 176 -13.96 7.26 3.82
C ILE A 176 -14.11 6.43 2.55
N ASP A 177 -14.78 7.00 1.58
CA ASP A 177 -14.88 6.44 0.25
C ASP A 177 -13.52 6.56 -0.47
N LEU A 178 -12.65 5.58 -0.23
CA LEU A 178 -11.37 5.45 -0.96
C LEU A 178 -11.61 5.11 -2.44
N PHE A 179 -12.80 4.58 -2.78
CA PHE A 179 -13.13 4.11 -4.12
C PHE A 179 -14.29 4.89 -4.78
N GLY A 180 -14.75 5.98 -4.14
CA GLY A 180 -15.69 6.97 -4.68
C GLY A 180 -16.65 6.45 -5.72
N GLY A 181 -17.69 5.72 -5.31
CA GLY A 181 -18.83 5.44 -6.18
C GLY A 181 -18.80 4.16 -7.02
N TYR A 182 -17.87 3.23 -6.80
CA TYR A 182 -17.85 1.96 -7.55
C TYR A 182 -18.74 0.85 -6.97
N PHE A 183 -19.46 1.10 -5.88
CA PHE A 183 -20.36 0.12 -5.25
C PHE A 183 -21.83 0.54 -5.20
N ASN A 184 -22.23 1.56 -5.96
CA ASN A 184 -23.64 1.92 -6.17
C ASN A 184 -24.05 1.66 -7.62
N GLU A 185 -24.08 0.39 -8.03
CA GLU A 185 -24.92 -0.13 -9.11
C GLU A 185 -25.35 -1.57 -8.78
#